data_f0c3975fe8d1b2f7e428dbb330bd0e65
#
_entry.id   f0c3975fe8d1b2f7e428dbb330bd0e65
#
_cell.length_a   1.000
_cell.length_b   1.000
_cell.length_c   1.000
_cell.angle_alpha   90.00
_cell.angle_beta   90.00
_cell.angle_gamma   90.00
#
_symmetry.space_group_name_H-M   'P 1'
#
loop_
_entity.id
_entity.type
_entity.pdbx_description
1 polymer ?
#
loop_
_entity_poly.entity_id
_entity_poly.type
_entity_poly.pdbx_seq_one_letter_code
_entity_poly.pdbx_strand_id
1 'polypeptide(L)'
;MNKFIKSMAITATASTLLLTSSAMAFEQKIAVVNVQEAISQIPQAAALMQTLEIEFKDEKAVIEQLQKDLTFEDENLKRNGSLMSEKEKKELQTKMAGIYQQYQGKVKAFQQQVAQRKNIETNKLLALVTQAVDNIAAKEDYDLVLARAAVVFSKPATDITSKVVEQVSKLK
;
A
#
# COMPACT_ATOMS: atom_id res chain seq x y z
N MET A 1 100.42 18.48 -23.47
CA MET A 1 99.83 18.18 -24.83
C MET A 1 98.33 17.78 -24.58
N ASN A 2 97.52 18.68 -25.00
CA ASN A 2 96.09 18.64 -25.36
C ASN A 2 95.36 17.34 -25.34
N LYS A 3 94.11 17.32 -24.77
CA LYS A 3 92.97 17.22 -25.67
C LYS A 3 91.62 17.48 -24.87
N PHE A 4 90.88 18.39 -25.41
CA PHE A 4 89.50 18.74 -25.10
C PHE A 4 88.57 17.54 -25.15
N ILE A 5 87.74 17.33 -24.12
CA ILE A 5 86.51 16.54 -24.25
C ILE A 5 85.38 17.44 -23.85
N LYS A 6 84.56 17.78 -24.84
CA LYS A 6 83.35 18.55 -24.72
C LYS A 6 82.30 17.69 -24.01
N SER A 7 81.85 18.18 -22.86
CA SER A 7 80.72 17.64 -22.12
C SER A 7 79.40 18.09 -22.76
N MET A 8 78.68 17.15 -23.33
CA MET A 8 77.36 17.42 -23.91
C MET A 8 76.30 17.09 -22.83
N ALA A 9 75.76 18.14 -22.25
CA ALA A 9 74.65 18.04 -21.29
C ALA A 9 73.34 17.74 -22.04
N ILE A 10 72.83 16.53 -21.87
CA ILE A 10 71.49 16.15 -22.33
C ILE A 10 70.50 16.51 -21.23
N THR A 11 69.77 17.60 -21.38
CA THR A 11 68.65 17.98 -20.57
C THR A 11 67.45 17.15 -21.00
N ALA A 12 67.13 16.12 -20.22
CA ALA A 12 65.88 15.35 -20.33
C ALA A 12 64.77 16.10 -19.63
N THR A 13 63.99 16.88 -20.38
CA THR A 13 62.73 17.47 -19.92
C THR A 13 61.66 16.37 -19.82
N ALA A 14 61.48 15.83 -18.60
CA ALA A 14 60.37 14.93 -18.31
C ALA A 14 59.07 15.77 -18.26
N SER A 15 58.33 15.79 -19.37
CA SER A 15 56.98 16.34 -19.42
C SER A 15 56.03 15.37 -18.71
N THR A 16 55.76 15.63 -17.44
CA THR A 16 54.71 14.94 -16.67
C THR A 16 53.35 15.46 -17.17
N LEU A 17 52.73 14.75 -18.08
CA LEU A 17 51.31 14.89 -18.41
C LEU A 17 50.51 14.46 -17.19
N LEU A 18 50.09 15.40 -16.37
CA LEU A 18 49.03 15.24 -15.38
C LEU A 18 47.70 15.03 -16.11
N LEU A 19 47.35 13.77 -16.34
CA LEU A 19 45.99 13.36 -16.72
C LEU A 19 45.08 13.65 -15.51
N THR A 20 44.59 14.85 -15.41
CA THR A 20 43.46 15.16 -14.55
C THR A 20 42.24 14.50 -15.15
N SER A 21 42.01 13.23 -14.82
CA SER A 21 40.72 12.58 -15.01
C SER A 21 39.75 13.28 -14.07
N SER A 22 39.01 14.26 -14.62
CA SER A 22 37.82 14.81 -13.96
C SER A 22 36.85 13.64 -13.84
N ALA A 23 36.84 12.99 -12.67
CA ALA A 23 35.74 12.09 -12.30
C ALA A 23 34.49 12.96 -12.31
N MET A 24 33.74 12.92 -13.38
CA MET A 24 32.38 13.43 -13.41
C MET A 24 31.63 12.59 -12.39
N ALA A 25 31.51 13.09 -11.15
CA ALA A 25 30.58 12.55 -10.20
C ALA A 25 29.18 12.81 -10.80
N PHE A 26 28.61 11.77 -11.40
CA PHE A 26 27.20 11.79 -11.75
C PHE A 26 26.45 11.95 -10.43
N GLU A 27 25.92 13.13 -10.18
CA GLU A 27 25.05 13.39 -9.03
C GLU A 27 23.75 12.62 -9.28
N GLN A 28 23.65 11.43 -8.67
CA GLN A 28 22.45 10.60 -8.77
C GLN A 28 21.25 11.35 -8.20
N LYS A 29 20.25 11.51 -9.03
CA LYS A 29 18.99 12.16 -8.63
C LYS A 29 18.06 11.14 -8.02
N ILE A 30 17.96 11.14 -6.69
CA ILE A 30 17.17 10.20 -5.92
C ILE A 30 15.91 10.88 -5.39
N ALA A 31 14.76 10.23 -5.55
CA ALA A 31 13.51 10.62 -4.94
C ALA A 31 13.03 9.60 -3.91
N VAL A 32 12.11 10.04 -3.05
CA VAL A 32 11.42 9.21 -2.06
C VAL A 32 9.93 9.38 -2.23
N VAL A 33 9.18 8.28 -2.16
CA VAL A 33 7.71 8.30 -2.22
C VAL A 33 7.11 7.53 -1.06
N ASN A 34 6.11 8.10 -0.39
CA ASN A 34 5.27 7.41 0.58
C ASN A 34 4.07 6.80 -0.14
N VAL A 35 4.22 5.54 -0.58
CA VAL A 35 3.19 4.81 -1.34
C VAL A 35 1.89 4.69 -0.56
N GLN A 36 1.97 4.41 0.75
CA GLN A 36 0.77 4.25 1.60
C GLN A 36 -0.01 5.56 1.71
N GLU A 37 0.70 6.66 1.92
CA GLU A 37 0.12 7.99 1.95
C GLU A 37 -0.48 8.38 0.60
N ALA A 38 0.24 8.14 -0.49
CA ALA A 38 -0.25 8.38 -1.83
C ALA A 38 -1.58 7.65 -2.08
N ILE A 39 -1.65 6.35 -1.78
CA ILE A 39 -2.88 5.56 -1.92
C ILE A 39 -4.02 6.15 -1.07
N SER A 40 -3.75 6.60 0.16
CA SER A 40 -4.79 7.14 1.04
C SER A 40 -5.35 8.49 0.58
N GLN A 41 -4.59 9.26 -0.20
CA GLN A 41 -4.96 10.62 -0.63
C GLN A 41 -5.59 10.67 -2.02
N ILE A 42 -5.49 9.61 -2.82
CA ILE A 42 -6.08 9.63 -4.18
C ILE A 42 -7.60 9.44 -4.14
N PRO A 43 -8.36 10.16 -5.01
CA PRO A 43 -9.82 10.07 -5.06
C PRO A 43 -10.34 8.66 -5.30
N GLN A 44 -9.59 7.85 -6.05
CA GLN A 44 -9.92 6.45 -6.34
C GLN A 44 -10.02 5.58 -5.09
N ALA A 45 -9.26 5.90 -4.03
CA ALA A 45 -9.35 5.17 -2.76
C ALA A 45 -10.67 5.45 -2.03
N ALA A 46 -11.15 6.69 -2.06
CA ALA A 46 -12.46 7.05 -1.50
C ALA A 46 -13.61 6.39 -2.28
N ALA A 47 -13.52 6.41 -3.61
CA ALA A 47 -14.50 5.76 -4.48
C ALA A 47 -14.55 4.23 -4.26
N LEU A 48 -13.40 3.60 -3.99
CA LEU A 48 -13.34 2.19 -3.65
C LEU A 48 -14.13 1.87 -2.38
N MET A 49 -13.98 2.67 -1.32
CA MET A 49 -14.70 2.44 -0.06
C MET A 49 -16.21 2.51 -0.26
N GLN A 50 -16.69 3.49 -1.03
CA GLN A 50 -18.12 3.58 -1.39
C GLN A 50 -18.59 2.37 -2.20
N THR A 51 -17.79 1.92 -3.15
CA THR A 51 -18.11 0.75 -3.97
C THR A 51 -18.24 -0.51 -3.11
N LEU A 52 -17.30 -0.75 -2.19
CA LEU A 52 -17.36 -1.89 -1.27
C LEU A 52 -18.57 -1.81 -0.33
N GLU A 53 -18.91 -0.62 0.16
CA GLU A 53 -20.09 -0.44 1.02
C GLU A 53 -21.39 -0.80 0.27
N ILE A 54 -21.52 -0.39 -0.99
CA ILE A 54 -22.68 -0.71 -1.82
C ILE A 54 -22.69 -2.20 -2.18
N GLU A 55 -21.55 -2.75 -2.60
CA GLU A 55 -21.40 -4.14 -3.02
C GLU A 55 -21.78 -5.13 -1.91
N PHE A 56 -21.41 -4.83 -0.67
CA PHE A 56 -21.63 -5.71 0.48
C PHE A 56 -22.81 -5.31 1.39
N LYS A 57 -23.65 -4.41 0.93
CA LYS A 57 -24.80 -3.89 1.71
C LYS A 57 -25.78 -5.00 2.08
N ASP A 58 -26.12 -5.85 1.14
CA ASP A 58 -27.13 -6.89 1.32
C ASP A 58 -26.61 -8.01 2.24
N GLU A 59 -25.35 -8.42 2.09
CA GLU A 59 -24.72 -9.40 2.98
C GLU A 59 -24.64 -8.88 4.42
N LYS A 60 -24.33 -7.60 4.59
CA LYS A 60 -24.32 -6.94 5.90
C LYS A 60 -25.71 -6.94 6.52
N ALA A 61 -26.75 -6.62 5.73
CA ALA A 61 -28.12 -6.62 6.19
C ALA A 61 -28.59 -8.02 6.66
N VAL A 62 -28.19 -9.08 5.95
CA VAL A 62 -28.49 -10.47 6.35
C VAL A 62 -27.81 -10.82 7.68
N ILE A 63 -26.55 -10.42 7.88
CA ILE A 63 -25.83 -10.64 9.13
C ILE A 63 -26.49 -9.89 10.29
N GLU A 64 -26.86 -8.63 10.08
CA GLU A 64 -27.57 -7.81 11.07
C GLU A 64 -28.94 -8.41 11.43
N GLN A 65 -29.66 -8.99 10.44
CA GLN A 65 -30.94 -9.65 10.71
C GLN A 65 -30.76 -10.90 11.57
N LEU A 66 -29.79 -11.77 11.23
CA LEU A 66 -29.50 -12.94 12.04
C LEU A 66 -29.11 -12.61 13.47
N GLN A 67 -28.38 -11.50 13.66
CA GLN A 67 -28.04 -11.02 15.00
C GLN A 67 -29.27 -10.54 15.78
N LYS A 68 -30.19 -9.83 15.10
CA LYS A 68 -31.46 -9.41 15.70
C LYS A 68 -32.33 -10.63 16.07
N ASP A 69 -32.41 -11.62 15.20
CA ASP A 69 -33.15 -12.84 15.45
C ASP A 69 -32.62 -13.59 16.68
N LEU A 70 -31.29 -13.71 16.81
CA LEU A 70 -30.65 -14.30 17.98
C LEU A 70 -31.01 -13.53 19.27
N THR A 71 -30.89 -12.20 19.20
CA THR A 71 -31.22 -11.35 20.35
C THR A 71 -32.67 -11.49 20.74
N PHE A 72 -33.58 -11.53 19.77
CA PHE A 72 -35.02 -11.73 20.00
C PHE A 72 -35.34 -13.07 20.69
N GLU A 73 -34.76 -14.15 20.22
CA GLU A 73 -34.97 -15.48 20.78
C GLU A 73 -34.35 -15.62 22.18
N ASP A 74 -33.21 -15.00 22.44
CA ASP A 74 -32.58 -14.96 23.76
C ASP A 74 -33.45 -14.18 24.77
N GLU A 75 -33.97 -13.03 24.34
CA GLU A 75 -34.94 -12.26 25.18
C GLU A 75 -36.25 -13.01 25.40
N ASN A 76 -36.74 -13.74 24.40
CA ASN A 76 -37.93 -14.57 24.54
C ASN A 76 -37.68 -15.69 25.57
N LEU A 77 -36.57 -16.37 25.51
CA LEU A 77 -36.18 -17.37 26.48
C LEU A 77 -36.06 -16.80 27.90
N LYS A 78 -35.47 -15.63 28.04
CA LYS A 78 -35.35 -14.95 29.35
C LYS A 78 -36.69 -14.53 29.94
N ARG A 79 -37.61 -14.02 29.13
CA ARG A 79 -38.93 -13.56 29.59
C ARG A 79 -39.92 -14.68 29.85
N ASN A 80 -39.97 -15.64 28.96
CA ASN A 80 -41.02 -16.66 28.92
C ASN A 80 -40.54 -18.07 29.30
N GLY A 81 -39.24 -18.29 29.46
CA GLY A 81 -38.66 -19.59 29.69
C GLY A 81 -39.19 -20.35 30.92
N SER A 82 -39.61 -19.61 31.97
CA SER A 82 -40.25 -20.22 33.15
C SER A 82 -41.64 -20.78 32.87
N LEU A 83 -42.31 -20.31 31.83
CA LEU A 83 -43.65 -20.73 31.42
C LEU A 83 -43.61 -21.79 30.32
N MET A 84 -42.46 -22.03 29.68
CA MET A 84 -42.27 -22.99 28.59
C MET A 84 -42.16 -24.41 29.13
N SER A 85 -42.73 -25.34 28.40
CA SER A 85 -42.44 -26.78 28.59
C SER A 85 -41.00 -27.11 28.20
N GLU A 86 -40.49 -28.24 28.70
CA GLU A 86 -39.13 -28.71 28.34
C GLU A 86 -38.97 -28.96 26.83
N LYS A 87 -40.07 -29.38 26.18
CA LYS A 87 -40.07 -29.54 24.70
C LYS A 87 -39.89 -28.19 23.99
N GLU A 88 -40.64 -27.19 24.37
CA GLU A 88 -40.57 -25.85 23.79
C GLU A 88 -39.21 -25.20 24.01
N LYS A 89 -38.63 -25.34 25.21
CA LYS A 89 -37.26 -24.88 25.49
C LYS A 89 -36.25 -25.53 24.59
N LYS A 90 -36.33 -26.85 24.40
CA LYS A 90 -35.42 -27.60 23.55
C LYS A 90 -35.56 -27.20 22.08
N GLU A 91 -36.77 -26.99 21.58
CA GLU A 91 -37.04 -26.52 20.22
C GLU A 91 -36.48 -25.10 20.03
N LEU A 92 -36.66 -24.20 20.98
CA LEU A 92 -36.11 -22.84 20.94
C LEU A 92 -34.56 -22.86 20.95
N GLN A 93 -33.94 -23.66 21.81
CA GLN A 93 -32.49 -23.83 21.84
C GLN A 93 -31.95 -24.36 20.54
N THR A 94 -32.63 -25.33 19.93
CA THR A 94 -32.24 -25.89 18.62
C THR A 94 -32.35 -24.85 17.52
N LYS A 95 -33.41 -24.04 17.53
CA LYS A 95 -33.60 -22.90 16.61
C LYS A 95 -32.48 -21.88 16.77
N MET A 96 -32.20 -21.47 18.01
CA MET A 96 -31.10 -20.51 18.29
C MET A 96 -29.74 -21.04 17.83
N ALA A 97 -29.44 -22.32 18.08
CA ALA A 97 -28.21 -22.94 17.62
C ALA A 97 -28.11 -22.92 16.08
N GLY A 98 -29.20 -23.18 15.36
CA GLY A 98 -29.25 -23.08 13.91
C GLY A 98 -29.01 -21.67 13.39
N ILE A 99 -29.65 -20.66 14.00
CA ILE A 99 -29.44 -19.24 13.64
C ILE A 99 -27.98 -18.84 13.92
N TYR A 100 -27.43 -19.23 15.06
CA TYR A 100 -26.04 -18.91 15.42
C TYR A 100 -25.03 -19.53 14.44
N GLN A 101 -25.26 -20.77 14.03
CA GLN A 101 -24.39 -21.40 13.01
C GLN A 101 -24.45 -20.66 11.68
N GLN A 102 -25.66 -20.25 11.24
CA GLN A 102 -25.81 -19.43 10.03
C GLN A 102 -25.13 -18.08 10.16
N TYR A 103 -25.31 -17.40 11.29
CA TYR A 103 -24.65 -16.13 11.59
C TYR A 103 -23.13 -16.25 11.49
N GLN A 104 -22.54 -17.23 12.19
CA GLN A 104 -21.08 -17.44 12.13
C GLN A 104 -20.59 -17.74 10.71
N GLY A 105 -21.32 -18.57 9.98
CA GLY A 105 -20.99 -18.88 8.59
C GLY A 105 -21.04 -17.65 7.69
N LYS A 106 -22.07 -16.81 7.83
CA LYS A 106 -22.23 -15.58 7.07
C LYS A 106 -21.16 -14.55 7.41
N VAL A 107 -20.87 -14.35 8.71
CA VAL A 107 -19.79 -13.41 9.16
C VAL A 107 -18.44 -13.85 8.58
N LYS A 108 -18.10 -15.13 8.67
CA LYS A 108 -16.83 -15.63 8.14
C LYS A 108 -16.73 -15.43 6.62
N ALA A 109 -17.77 -15.80 5.88
CA ALA A 109 -17.81 -15.61 4.42
C ALA A 109 -17.68 -14.14 4.04
N PHE A 110 -18.45 -13.26 4.70
CA PHE A 110 -18.40 -11.81 4.50
C PHE A 110 -16.98 -11.25 4.72
N GLN A 111 -16.34 -11.59 5.84
CA GLN A 111 -14.99 -11.14 6.14
C GLN A 111 -13.98 -11.58 5.06
N GLN A 112 -14.09 -12.82 4.60
CA GLN A 112 -13.21 -13.34 3.55
C GLN A 112 -13.43 -12.62 2.21
N GLN A 113 -14.68 -12.43 1.82
CA GLN A 113 -15.03 -11.75 0.56
C GLN A 113 -14.59 -10.29 0.56
N VAL A 114 -14.85 -9.56 1.66
CA VAL A 114 -14.41 -8.17 1.83
C VAL A 114 -12.88 -8.05 1.79
N ALA A 115 -12.17 -8.96 2.50
CA ALA A 115 -10.71 -8.94 2.50
C ALA A 115 -10.14 -9.24 1.10
N GLN A 116 -10.68 -10.22 0.40
CA GLN A 116 -10.29 -10.56 -0.97
C GLN A 116 -10.55 -9.38 -1.93
N ARG A 117 -11.74 -8.81 -1.87
CA ARG A 117 -12.12 -7.70 -2.73
C ARG A 117 -11.26 -6.47 -2.48
N LYS A 118 -11.02 -6.14 -1.20
CA LYS A 118 -10.13 -5.06 -0.79
C LYS A 118 -8.69 -5.27 -1.30
N ASN A 119 -8.16 -6.49 -1.21
CA ASN A 119 -6.81 -6.79 -1.71
C ASN A 119 -6.70 -6.60 -3.23
N ILE A 120 -7.68 -7.07 -3.99
CA ILE A 120 -7.71 -6.89 -5.45
C ILE A 120 -7.69 -5.40 -5.81
N GLU A 121 -8.52 -4.60 -5.16
CA GLU A 121 -8.61 -3.18 -5.46
C GLU A 121 -7.37 -2.40 -4.97
N THR A 122 -6.83 -2.75 -3.80
CA THR A 122 -5.58 -2.14 -3.32
C THR A 122 -4.43 -2.39 -4.30
N ASN A 123 -4.35 -3.60 -4.88
CA ASN A 123 -3.35 -3.89 -5.90
C ASN A 123 -3.53 -3.06 -7.18
N LYS A 124 -4.77 -2.77 -7.58
CA LYS A 124 -5.03 -1.84 -8.70
C LYS A 124 -4.57 -0.42 -8.38
N LEU A 125 -4.86 0.07 -7.18
CA LEU A 125 -4.39 1.40 -6.74
C LEU A 125 -2.86 1.46 -6.68
N LEU A 126 -2.22 0.40 -6.20
CA LEU A 126 -0.76 0.29 -6.18
C LEU A 126 -0.18 0.35 -7.61
N ALA A 127 -0.80 -0.33 -8.57
CA ALA A 127 -0.37 -0.28 -9.96
C ALA A 127 -0.47 1.15 -10.54
N LEU A 128 -1.54 1.89 -10.23
CA LEU A 128 -1.68 3.29 -10.64
C LEU A 128 -0.59 4.19 -10.03
N VAL A 129 -0.30 3.99 -8.74
CA VAL A 129 0.78 4.73 -8.05
C VAL A 129 2.13 4.40 -8.68
N THR A 130 2.42 3.12 -8.95
CA THR A 130 3.67 2.71 -9.60
C THR A 130 3.80 3.35 -10.98
N GLN A 131 2.76 3.31 -11.80
CA GLN A 131 2.76 3.95 -13.12
C GLN A 131 2.99 5.47 -13.03
N ALA A 132 2.43 6.13 -12.03
CA ALA A 132 2.65 7.56 -11.80
C ALA A 132 4.11 7.84 -11.40
N VAL A 133 4.70 6.99 -10.54
CA VAL A 133 6.11 7.07 -10.15
C VAL A 133 7.01 6.92 -11.38
N ASP A 134 6.78 5.92 -12.23
CA ASP A 134 7.56 5.69 -13.45
C ASP A 134 7.50 6.90 -14.39
N ASN A 135 6.30 7.46 -14.60
CA ASN A 135 6.12 8.65 -15.44
C ASN A 135 6.85 9.88 -14.88
N ILE A 136 6.81 10.09 -13.56
CA ILE A 136 7.50 11.21 -12.90
C ILE A 136 9.02 11.00 -12.96
N ALA A 137 9.49 9.76 -12.70
CA ALA A 137 10.90 9.43 -12.76
C ALA A 137 11.49 9.70 -14.14
N ALA A 138 10.80 9.24 -15.19
CA ALA A 138 11.23 9.47 -16.58
C ALA A 138 11.18 10.96 -16.97
N LYS A 139 10.15 11.71 -16.51
CA LYS A 139 9.99 13.13 -16.86
C LYS A 139 10.99 14.04 -16.16
N GLU A 140 11.33 13.70 -14.93
CA GLU A 140 12.20 14.54 -14.08
C GLU A 140 13.64 13.98 -13.98
N ASP A 141 14.00 12.97 -14.77
CA ASP A 141 15.32 12.33 -14.81
C ASP A 141 15.78 11.87 -13.41
N TYR A 142 14.92 11.15 -12.68
CA TYR A 142 15.34 10.46 -11.47
C TYR A 142 16.03 9.14 -11.80
N ASP A 143 17.21 8.93 -11.24
CA ASP A 143 17.96 7.66 -11.38
C ASP A 143 17.38 6.58 -10.46
N LEU A 144 16.76 6.97 -9.34
CA LEU A 144 16.21 6.04 -8.36
C LEU A 144 15.04 6.68 -7.59
N VAL A 145 13.98 5.91 -7.41
CA VAL A 145 12.87 6.26 -6.51
C VAL A 145 12.76 5.20 -5.43
N LEU A 146 12.85 5.60 -4.17
CA LEU A 146 12.79 4.72 -3.01
C LEU A 146 11.45 4.86 -2.29
N ALA A 147 10.92 3.73 -1.81
CA ALA A 147 9.78 3.77 -0.91
C ALA A 147 10.18 4.38 0.43
N ARG A 148 9.36 5.29 0.99
CA ARG A 148 9.59 5.95 2.29
C ARG A 148 9.86 4.97 3.42
N ALA A 149 9.22 3.81 3.41
CA ALA A 149 9.40 2.75 4.41
C ALA A 149 10.84 2.18 4.44
N ALA A 150 11.59 2.30 3.35
CA ALA A 150 12.98 1.85 3.25
C ALA A 150 14.01 2.95 3.58
N VAL A 151 13.55 4.18 3.89
CA VAL A 151 14.42 5.35 4.07
C VAL A 151 14.28 5.89 5.49
N VAL A 152 15.39 5.84 6.26
CA VAL A 152 15.42 6.38 7.63
C VAL A 152 15.39 7.91 7.64
N PHE A 153 16.11 8.55 6.68
CA PHE A 153 16.17 10.00 6.55
C PHE A 153 16.26 10.41 5.09
N SER A 154 15.51 11.43 4.72
CA SER A 154 15.64 12.14 3.44
C SER A 154 15.30 13.60 3.64
N LYS A 155 15.86 14.46 2.80
CA LYS A 155 15.46 15.88 2.77
C LYS A 155 14.04 16.00 2.23
N PRO A 156 13.21 16.93 2.73
CA PRO A 156 11.84 17.14 2.21
C PRO A 156 11.78 17.39 0.69
N ALA A 157 12.80 18.02 0.12
CA ALA A 157 12.88 18.29 -1.31
C ALA A 157 12.99 17.03 -2.19
N THR A 158 13.34 15.87 -1.61
CA THR A 158 13.40 14.59 -2.35
C THR A 158 12.07 13.84 -2.33
N ASP A 159 11.09 14.27 -1.54
CA ASP A 159 9.79 13.63 -1.44
C ASP A 159 8.89 14.03 -2.63
N ILE A 160 8.47 13.04 -3.40
CA ILE A 160 7.61 13.21 -4.57
C ILE A 160 6.17 12.73 -4.33
N THR A 161 5.79 12.42 -3.10
CA THR A 161 4.48 11.85 -2.76
C THR A 161 3.32 12.71 -3.29
N SER A 162 3.36 14.02 -3.06
CA SER A 162 2.32 14.94 -3.54
C SER A 162 2.23 14.99 -5.07
N LYS A 163 3.35 14.90 -5.78
CA LYS A 163 3.35 14.83 -7.26
C LYS A 163 2.70 13.53 -7.76
N VAL A 164 2.98 12.42 -7.07
CA VAL A 164 2.37 11.12 -7.39
C VAL A 164 0.86 11.17 -7.18
N VAL A 165 0.39 11.73 -6.04
CA VAL A 165 -1.05 11.93 -5.78
C VAL A 165 -1.70 12.76 -6.87
N GLU A 166 -1.09 13.86 -7.25
CA GLU A 166 -1.60 14.74 -8.33
C GLU A 166 -1.66 14.02 -9.68
N GLN A 167 -0.61 13.26 -10.01
CA GLN A 167 -0.53 12.51 -11.26
C GLN A 167 -1.62 11.43 -11.33
N VAL A 168 -1.79 10.61 -10.28
CA VAL A 168 -2.82 9.57 -10.21
C VAL A 168 -4.22 10.17 -10.24
N SER A 169 -4.45 11.30 -9.56
CA SER A 169 -5.76 11.97 -9.53
C SER A 169 -6.25 12.43 -10.92
N LYS A 170 -5.34 12.59 -11.88
CA LYS A 170 -5.65 12.91 -13.28
C LYS A 170 -5.94 11.70 -14.14
N LEU A 171 -5.58 10.49 -13.67
CA LEU A 171 -5.90 9.24 -14.35
C LEU A 171 -7.36 8.87 -14.07
N LYS A 172 -8.13 8.63 -15.12
CA LYS A 172 -9.55 8.24 -15.03
C LYS A 172 -9.68 6.73 -14.91
#